data_2e1be80ef021af8a7d9386e0272e798f
#
_entry.id   2e1be80ef021af8a7d9386e0272e798f
#
_cell.length_a   1.000
_cell.length_b   1.000
_cell.length_c   1.000
_cell.angle_alpha   90.00
_cell.angle_beta   90.00
_cell.angle_gamma   90.00
#
_symmetry.space_group_name_H-M   'P 1'
#
loop_
_entity.id
_entity.type
_entity.pdbx_description
1 polymer ?
#
loop_
_entity_poly.entity_id
_entity_poly.type
_entity_poly.pdbx_seq_one_letter_code
_entity_poly.pdbx_strand_id
1 'polypeptide(L)'
;MDSLSITIISIIVVSFFSAFIKGRKKDRCLVKIDDFFIHIYNAKEKTIWGRVEVESNALIIDFQQPDQKRTKNFILYKNEFKNMQLVLRLHSYFDQSQKKRRDKVLNKALKPGIYTRLKRKMSNVFATAKDAVAEIVGALIASAKNMGPMKVVASDAKHVERLKGDSQSSLSGNSYEPIWERFIGENVVVEAYEDKEVVMTGVLVEYSQNYICLFDASIEGIEEEGPHDLLVSRTYGTIRHVVSV
;
A
#
# COMPACT_ATOMS: atom_id res chain seq x y z
N MET A 1 23.48 -8.64 35.99
CA MET A 1 22.54 -9.04 34.91
C MET A 1 23.37 -9.76 33.89
N ASP A 2 23.00 -10.98 33.56
CA ASP A 2 23.76 -11.81 32.64
C ASP A 2 23.60 -11.26 31.22
N SER A 3 24.66 -11.33 30.42
CA SER A 3 24.69 -10.87 29.01
C SER A 3 23.50 -11.41 28.22
N LEU A 4 23.06 -12.62 28.52
CA LEU A 4 21.91 -13.30 27.91
C LEU A 4 20.58 -12.59 28.24
N SER A 5 20.39 -12.16 29.48
CA SER A 5 19.20 -11.41 29.91
C SER A 5 19.08 -10.05 29.22
N ILE A 6 20.21 -9.33 29.06
CA ILE A 6 20.26 -8.04 28.36
C ILE A 6 19.88 -8.21 26.90
N THR A 7 20.39 -9.27 26.25
CA THR A 7 20.08 -9.55 24.85
C THR A 7 18.60 -9.85 24.63
N ILE A 8 18.00 -10.67 25.50
CA ILE A 8 16.57 -11.01 25.42
C ILE A 8 15.70 -9.77 25.61
N ILE A 9 16.00 -8.94 26.62
CA ILE A 9 15.27 -7.69 26.89
C ILE A 9 15.38 -6.76 25.69
N SER A 10 16.57 -6.60 25.10
CA SER A 10 16.78 -5.76 23.91
C SER A 10 15.96 -6.23 22.72
N ILE A 11 15.88 -7.54 22.46
CA ILE A 11 15.07 -8.11 21.39
C ILE A 11 13.57 -7.82 21.63
N ILE A 12 13.09 -8.00 22.86
CA ILE A 12 11.69 -7.73 23.21
C ILE A 12 11.36 -6.25 23.00
N VAL A 13 12.21 -5.34 23.48
CA VAL A 13 12.02 -3.89 23.34
C VAL A 13 12.01 -3.49 21.88
N VAL A 14 12.99 -3.93 21.08
CA VAL A 14 13.04 -3.61 19.62
C VAL A 14 11.83 -4.18 18.88
N SER A 15 11.40 -5.39 19.23
CA SER A 15 10.21 -6.02 18.63
C SER A 15 8.94 -5.23 18.96
N PHE A 16 8.78 -4.79 20.20
CA PHE A 16 7.65 -3.99 20.64
C PHE A 16 7.59 -2.63 19.93
N PHE A 17 8.73 -1.91 19.86
CA PHE A 17 8.83 -0.65 19.13
C PHE A 17 8.56 -0.83 17.64
N SER A 18 9.07 -1.89 17.03
CA SER A 18 8.83 -2.19 15.62
C SER A 18 7.35 -2.46 15.33
N ALA A 19 6.69 -3.23 16.21
CA ALA A 19 5.25 -3.52 16.07
C ALA A 19 4.40 -2.24 16.24
N PHE A 20 4.75 -1.39 17.21
CA PHE A 20 4.07 -0.13 17.46
C PHE A 20 4.17 0.85 16.28
N ILE A 21 5.39 1.01 15.72
CA ILE A 21 5.61 1.87 14.53
C ILE A 21 4.88 1.30 13.31
N LYS A 22 4.92 -0.02 13.11
CA LYS A 22 4.24 -0.70 11.99
C LYS A 22 2.72 -0.52 12.07
N GLY A 23 2.13 -0.59 13.27
CA GLY A 23 0.69 -0.43 13.49
C GLY A 23 0.18 0.98 13.17
N ARG A 24 1.02 2.01 13.29
CA ARG A 24 0.64 3.41 13.02
C ARG A 24 0.97 3.90 11.61
N LYS A 25 1.65 3.11 10.80
CA LYS A 25 2.10 3.54 9.48
C LYS A 25 0.95 3.45 8.48
N LYS A 26 0.53 4.61 7.96
CA LYS A 26 -0.41 4.72 6.82
C LYS A 26 0.28 4.24 5.53
N ASP A 27 -0.47 3.62 4.62
CA ASP A 27 0.04 3.23 3.30
C ASP A 27 0.43 4.46 2.47
N ARG A 28 1.58 4.39 1.77
CA ARG A 28 2.13 5.53 1.01
C ARG A 28 1.23 6.00 -0.12
N CYS A 29 0.54 5.07 -0.76
CA CYS A 29 -0.40 5.38 -1.83
C CYS A 29 -1.72 5.93 -1.26
N LEU A 30 -2.25 5.33 -0.19
CA LEU A 30 -3.47 5.83 0.45
C LEU A 30 -3.31 7.27 0.96
N VAL A 31 -2.16 7.65 1.50
CA VAL A 31 -1.90 9.05 1.92
C VAL A 31 -2.04 10.05 0.77
N LYS A 32 -1.93 9.61 -0.50
CA LYS A 32 -2.09 10.52 -1.65
C LYS A 32 -3.55 10.89 -1.92
N ILE A 33 -4.49 10.08 -1.44
CA ILE A 33 -5.92 10.35 -1.59
C ILE A 33 -6.54 11.00 -0.33
N ASP A 34 -5.77 11.18 0.74
CA ASP A 34 -6.22 11.76 2.00
C ASP A 34 -6.78 13.18 1.79
N ASP A 35 -7.99 13.44 2.31
CA ASP A 35 -8.71 14.70 2.18
C ASP A 35 -9.16 15.04 0.74
N PHE A 36 -9.26 14.05 -0.16
CA PHE A 36 -9.84 14.24 -1.49
C PHE A 36 -11.22 13.59 -1.59
N PHE A 37 -12.00 14.09 -2.56
CA PHE A 37 -13.21 13.41 -2.99
C PHE A 37 -12.84 12.28 -3.95
N ILE A 38 -13.31 11.07 -3.64
CA ILE A 38 -12.94 9.85 -4.36
C ILE A 38 -14.16 9.00 -4.69
N HIS A 39 -13.98 8.16 -5.71
CA HIS A 39 -14.90 7.06 -6.04
C HIS A 39 -14.13 5.75 -5.85
N ILE A 40 -14.64 4.83 -5.03
CA ILE A 40 -14.06 3.51 -4.78
C ILE A 40 -14.89 2.49 -5.54
N TYR A 41 -14.25 1.76 -6.43
CA TYR A 41 -14.81 0.59 -7.11
C TYR A 41 -14.36 -0.66 -6.38
N ASN A 42 -15.34 -1.51 -6.06
CA ASN A 42 -15.12 -2.69 -5.24
C ASN A 42 -15.52 -3.95 -6.02
N ALA A 43 -14.83 -5.06 -5.79
CA ALA A 43 -15.12 -6.38 -6.38
C ALA A 43 -16.58 -6.86 -6.27
N LYS A 44 -17.37 -6.22 -5.40
CA LYS A 44 -18.80 -6.50 -5.20
C LYS A 44 -19.73 -5.55 -5.97
N GLU A 45 -19.23 -4.89 -7.01
CA GLU A 45 -19.95 -3.90 -7.83
C GLU A 45 -20.55 -2.72 -7.05
N LYS A 46 -20.09 -2.50 -5.82
CA LYS A 46 -20.51 -1.36 -5.01
C LYS A 46 -19.54 -0.21 -5.22
N THR A 47 -20.03 0.87 -5.79
CA THR A 47 -19.30 2.13 -5.83
C THR A 47 -19.56 2.92 -4.55
N ILE A 48 -18.50 3.29 -3.85
CA ILE A 48 -18.54 4.15 -2.66
C ILE A 48 -17.86 5.46 -3.05
N TRP A 49 -18.50 6.57 -2.80
CA TRP A 49 -17.97 7.88 -3.16
C TRP A 49 -18.12 8.86 -2.01
N GLY A 50 -17.17 9.79 -1.88
CA GLY A 50 -17.18 10.79 -0.82
C GLY A 50 -15.79 11.36 -0.57
N ARG A 51 -15.71 12.29 0.40
CA ARG A 51 -14.45 12.81 0.89
C ARG A 51 -13.81 11.81 1.84
N VAL A 52 -12.56 11.45 1.58
CA VAL A 52 -11.87 10.43 2.37
C VAL A 52 -10.91 11.03 3.37
N GLU A 53 -10.95 10.53 4.59
CA GLU A 53 -9.92 10.69 5.60
C GLU A 53 -9.22 9.35 5.77
N VAL A 54 -7.90 9.34 5.58
CA VAL A 54 -7.09 8.13 5.66
C VAL A 54 -6.56 7.95 7.06
N GLU A 55 -6.87 6.81 7.68
CA GLU A 55 -6.31 6.39 8.95
C GLU A 55 -5.39 5.17 8.79
N SER A 56 -4.66 4.81 9.84
CA SER A 56 -3.70 3.69 9.77
C SER A 56 -4.38 2.32 9.60
N ASN A 57 -5.63 2.21 10.02
CA ASN A 57 -6.43 0.98 10.06
C ASN A 57 -7.79 1.07 9.38
N ALA A 58 -8.15 2.25 8.85
CA ALA A 58 -9.43 2.48 8.19
C ALA A 58 -9.35 3.65 7.19
N LEU A 59 -10.33 3.72 6.28
CA LEU A 59 -10.70 4.91 5.52
C LEU A 59 -12.06 5.37 6.05
N ILE A 60 -12.16 6.64 6.41
CA ILE A 60 -13.42 7.28 6.79
C ILE A 60 -13.88 8.07 5.58
N ILE A 61 -15.05 7.74 5.03
CA ILE A 61 -15.61 8.35 3.84
C ILE A 61 -16.85 9.14 4.25
N ASP A 62 -16.78 10.45 4.06
CA ASP A 62 -17.86 11.37 4.35
C ASP A 62 -18.71 11.60 3.10
N PHE A 63 -19.97 11.14 3.17
CA PHE A 63 -20.97 11.38 2.14
C PHE A 63 -21.59 12.77 2.34
N GLN A 64 -21.01 13.78 1.74
CA GLN A 64 -21.60 15.11 1.72
C GLN A 64 -22.82 15.13 0.79
N GLN A 65 -24.00 14.85 1.34
CA GLN A 65 -25.24 15.14 0.66
C GLN A 65 -25.74 16.54 1.13
N PRO A 66 -25.94 17.49 0.21
CA PRO A 66 -26.29 18.88 0.57
C PRO A 66 -27.62 19.03 1.32
N ASP A 67 -28.50 18.03 1.26
CA ASP A 67 -29.86 18.11 1.81
C ASP A 67 -30.11 17.29 3.09
N GLN A 68 -29.13 16.58 3.63
CA GLN A 68 -29.36 15.80 4.84
C GLN A 68 -28.53 16.31 6.01
N LYS A 69 -29.20 16.82 7.05
CA LYS A 69 -28.66 17.22 8.36
C LYS A 69 -27.92 16.12 9.14
N ARG A 70 -27.73 14.94 8.57
CA ARG A 70 -26.97 13.82 9.16
C ARG A 70 -25.86 13.41 8.21
N THR A 71 -24.66 13.81 8.54
CA THR A 71 -23.42 13.30 7.97
C THR A 71 -23.39 11.79 8.19
N LYS A 72 -23.48 10.99 7.12
CA LYS A 72 -23.31 9.54 7.20
C LYS A 72 -21.88 9.23 6.80
N ASN A 73 -21.05 8.92 7.77
CA ASN A 73 -19.70 8.46 7.51
C ASN A 73 -19.71 6.95 7.28
N PHE A 74 -19.07 6.52 6.21
CA PHE A 74 -18.80 5.11 5.98
C PHE A 74 -17.37 4.80 6.40
N ILE A 75 -17.18 3.78 7.22
CA ILE A 75 -15.86 3.36 7.68
C ILE A 75 -15.52 2.06 6.95
N LEU A 76 -14.49 2.12 6.11
CA LEU A 76 -13.91 0.95 5.46
C LEU A 76 -12.68 0.50 6.25
N TYR A 77 -12.76 -0.62 6.91
CA TYR A 77 -11.68 -1.15 7.73
C TYR A 77 -10.57 -1.79 6.90
N LYS A 78 -9.35 -1.86 7.45
CA LYS A 78 -8.16 -2.38 6.76
C LYS A 78 -8.32 -3.80 6.22
N ASN A 79 -9.07 -4.67 6.90
CA ASN A 79 -9.36 -6.02 6.43
C ASN A 79 -10.25 -6.07 5.18
N GLU A 80 -10.96 -4.97 4.88
CA GLU A 80 -11.81 -4.81 3.70
C GLU A 80 -11.07 -4.19 2.51
N PHE A 81 -9.88 -3.61 2.73
CA PHE A 81 -9.06 -3.00 1.68
C PHE A 81 -8.72 -3.96 0.53
N LYS A 82 -8.66 -5.26 0.82
CA LYS A 82 -8.48 -6.30 -0.20
C LYS A 82 -9.58 -6.36 -1.25
N ASN A 83 -10.77 -5.81 -0.93
CA ASN A 83 -11.89 -5.75 -1.85
C ASN A 83 -11.86 -4.48 -2.73
N MET A 84 -11.04 -3.48 -2.39
CA MET A 84 -10.86 -2.28 -3.21
C MET A 84 -10.05 -2.65 -4.44
N GLN A 85 -10.63 -2.47 -5.61
CA GLN A 85 -9.97 -2.72 -6.89
C GLN A 85 -9.35 -1.44 -7.43
N LEU A 86 -10.15 -0.38 -7.46
CA LEU A 86 -9.80 0.88 -8.06
C LEU A 86 -10.35 2.04 -7.23
N VAL A 87 -9.55 3.07 -7.06
CA VAL A 87 -9.99 4.36 -6.49
C VAL A 87 -9.71 5.44 -7.52
N LEU A 88 -10.77 6.15 -7.89
CA LEU A 88 -10.74 7.24 -8.84
C LEU A 88 -10.80 8.57 -8.11
N ARG A 89 -10.01 9.53 -8.54
CA ARG A 89 -9.96 10.89 -8.01
C ARG A 89 -10.09 11.89 -9.15
N LEU A 90 -11.28 12.47 -9.34
CA LEU A 90 -11.57 13.43 -10.38
C LEU A 90 -11.00 14.80 -10.05
N HIS A 91 -10.31 15.45 -11.00
CA HIS A 91 -9.72 16.77 -10.80
C HIS A 91 -10.77 17.89 -10.71
N SER A 92 -11.99 17.64 -11.21
CA SER A 92 -13.11 18.59 -11.12
C SER A 92 -13.51 18.93 -9.69
N TYR A 93 -13.26 18.03 -8.74
CA TYR A 93 -13.57 18.24 -7.32
C TYR A 93 -12.43 18.88 -6.52
N PHE A 94 -11.29 19.20 -7.14
CA PHE A 94 -10.14 19.72 -6.40
C PHE A 94 -10.31 21.22 -6.07
N ASP A 95 -10.09 21.55 -4.83
CA ASP A 95 -9.83 22.92 -4.42
C ASP A 95 -8.39 23.36 -4.77
N GLN A 96 -8.07 24.65 -4.58
CA GLN A 96 -6.73 25.18 -4.89
C GLN A 96 -5.62 24.56 -4.04
N SER A 97 -5.88 24.20 -2.81
CA SER A 97 -4.90 23.60 -1.90
C SER A 97 -4.60 22.17 -2.32
N GLN A 98 -5.62 21.43 -2.70
CA GLN A 98 -5.54 20.06 -3.20
C GLN A 98 -4.79 20.00 -4.54
N LYS A 99 -5.07 20.95 -5.47
CA LYS A 99 -4.31 21.08 -6.73
C LYS A 99 -2.83 21.30 -6.46
N LYS A 100 -2.46 22.26 -5.61
CA LYS A 100 -1.06 22.52 -5.22
C LYS A 100 -0.40 21.29 -4.58
N ARG A 101 -1.11 20.57 -3.71
CA ARG A 101 -0.61 19.36 -3.06
C ARG A 101 -0.36 18.24 -4.08
N ARG A 102 -1.29 18.04 -5.01
CA ARG A 102 -1.16 17.07 -6.10
C ARG A 102 0.02 17.40 -7.00
N ASP A 103 0.11 18.65 -7.49
CA ASP A 103 1.18 19.10 -8.39
C ASP A 103 2.56 18.97 -7.75
N LYS A 104 2.67 19.22 -6.45
CA LYS A 104 3.91 18.98 -5.70
C LYS A 104 4.32 17.50 -5.70
N VAL A 105 3.35 16.60 -5.60
CA VAL A 105 3.61 15.15 -5.67
C VAL A 105 4.05 14.76 -7.07
N LEU A 106 3.34 15.21 -8.10
CA LEU A 106 3.65 14.94 -9.50
C LEU A 106 5.04 15.47 -9.88
N ASN A 107 5.33 16.73 -9.58
CA ASN A 107 6.63 17.33 -9.86
C ASN A 107 7.78 16.59 -9.16
N LYS A 108 7.54 16.07 -7.95
CA LYS A 108 8.52 15.26 -7.24
C LYS A 108 8.74 13.89 -7.87
N ALA A 109 7.73 13.33 -8.51
CA ALA A 109 7.85 12.09 -9.26
C ALA A 109 8.60 12.30 -10.58
N LEU A 110 8.20 13.32 -11.35
CA LEU A 110 8.82 13.67 -12.65
C LEU A 110 10.27 14.13 -12.51
N LYS A 111 10.58 14.90 -11.46
CA LYS A 111 11.95 15.46 -11.21
C LYS A 111 12.42 15.11 -9.81
N PRO A 112 12.77 13.84 -9.54
CA PRO A 112 13.20 13.45 -8.20
C PRO A 112 14.55 14.09 -7.86
N GLY A 113 14.59 14.91 -6.82
CA GLY A 113 15.84 15.47 -6.29
C GLY A 113 16.78 14.38 -5.76
N ILE A 114 18.09 14.68 -5.68
CA ILE A 114 19.15 13.75 -5.20
C ILE A 114 18.79 13.15 -3.83
N TYR A 115 18.28 13.96 -2.91
CA TYR A 115 17.85 13.52 -1.59
C TYR A 115 16.69 12.51 -1.66
N THR A 116 15.74 12.71 -2.57
CA THR A 116 14.60 11.78 -2.77
C THR A 116 15.07 10.44 -3.30
N ARG A 117 16.03 10.45 -4.27
CA ARG A 117 16.66 9.23 -4.81
C ARG A 117 17.44 8.47 -3.73
N LEU A 118 18.22 9.18 -2.91
CA LEU A 118 18.99 8.57 -1.84
C LEU A 118 18.08 7.98 -0.75
N LYS A 119 17.05 8.73 -0.33
CA LYS A 119 16.06 8.25 0.65
C LYS A 119 15.33 6.99 0.17
N ARG A 120 14.97 6.93 -1.11
CA ARG A 120 14.36 5.74 -1.73
C ARG A 120 15.32 4.57 -1.72
N LYS A 121 16.59 4.76 -2.17
CA LYS A 121 17.63 3.72 -2.11
C LYS A 121 17.80 3.17 -0.71
N MET A 122 17.91 4.03 0.29
CA MET A 122 18.06 3.59 1.69
C MET A 122 16.83 2.84 2.18
N SER A 123 15.63 3.33 1.90
CA SER A 123 14.39 2.64 2.27
C SER A 123 14.30 1.23 1.67
N ASN A 124 14.82 1.08 0.46
CA ASN A 124 14.84 -0.18 -0.27
C ASN A 124 15.86 -1.16 0.32
N VAL A 125 17.06 -0.68 0.67
CA VAL A 125 18.08 -1.50 1.36
C VAL A 125 17.55 -1.98 2.71
N PHE A 126 16.88 -1.12 3.47
CA PHE A 126 16.25 -1.52 4.74
C PHE A 126 15.11 -2.53 4.55
N ALA A 127 14.30 -2.41 3.49
CA ALA A 127 13.27 -3.38 3.19
C ALA A 127 13.87 -4.76 2.89
N THR A 128 14.88 -4.81 2.01
CA THR A 128 15.57 -6.05 1.64
C THR A 128 16.31 -6.66 2.85
N ALA A 129 16.98 -5.85 3.68
CA ALA A 129 17.66 -6.33 4.88
C ALA A 129 16.67 -6.92 5.89
N LYS A 130 15.50 -6.32 6.05
CA LYS A 130 14.44 -6.83 6.92
C LYS A 130 13.91 -8.18 6.45
N ASP A 131 13.73 -8.36 5.15
CA ASP A 131 13.26 -9.62 4.57
C ASP A 131 14.31 -10.73 4.78
N ALA A 132 15.61 -10.43 4.58
CA ALA A 132 16.70 -11.35 4.86
C ALA A 132 16.79 -11.75 6.34
N VAL A 133 16.60 -10.80 7.27
CA VAL A 133 16.57 -11.08 8.71
C VAL A 133 15.38 -11.97 9.08
N ALA A 134 14.20 -11.72 8.50
CA ALA A 134 13.02 -12.54 8.74
C ALA A 134 13.22 -13.99 8.26
N GLU A 135 13.90 -14.17 7.13
CA GLU A 135 14.23 -15.49 6.58
C GLU A 135 15.23 -16.24 7.49
N ILE A 136 16.29 -15.56 7.96
CA ILE A 136 17.28 -16.12 8.90
C ILE A 136 16.60 -16.54 10.20
N VAL A 137 15.75 -15.69 10.78
CA VAL A 137 14.99 -16.00 12.01
C VAL A 137 14.07 -17.19 11.77
N GLY A 138 13.39 -17.25 10.62
CA GLY A 138 12.56 -18.38 10.23
C GLY A 138 13.34 -19.70 10.13
N ALA A 139 14.53 -19.65 9.54
CA ALA A 139 15.43 -20.81 9.43
C ALA A 139 15.96 -21.27 10.81
N LEU A 140 16.30 -20.33 11.70
CA LEU A 140 16.73 -20.63 13.07
C LEU A 140 15.61 -21.29 13.88
N ILE A 141 14.37 -20.80 13.77
CA ILE A 141 13.20 -21.41 14.42
C ILE A 141 12.95 -22.82 13.86
N ALA A 142 13.10 -23.01 12.55
CA ALA A 142 12.94 -24.31 11.91
C ALA A 142 14.03 -25.32 12.37
N SER A 143 15.28 -24.89 12.48
CA SER A 143 16.38 -25.75 12.98
C SER A 143 16.27 -26.03 14.47
N ALA A 144 15.81 -25.08 15.30
CA ALA A 144 15.56 -25.31 16.72
C ALA A 144 14.44 -26.33 16.98
N LYS A 145 13.45 -26.46 16.08
CA LYS A 145 12.42 -27.51 16.14
C LYS A 145 12.99 -28.93 15.96
N ASN A 146 14.11 -29.08 15.26
CA ASN A 146 14.75 -30.36 15.01
C ASN A 146 15.74 -30.76 16.10
N MET A 147 16.11 -29.87 17.02
CA MET A 147 17.04 -30.10 18.12
C MET A 147 16.29 -30.22 19.45
N GLY A 148 15.77 -31.43 19.76
CA GLY A 148 15.50 -31.98 21.11
C GLY A 148 14.57 -31.16 22.01
N PRO A 149 14.62 -31.00 23.28
CA PRO A 149 13.52 -31.07 24.23
C PRO A 149 12.47 -29.92 24.21
N MET A 150 12.33 -29.17 23.14
CA MET A 150 11.35 -28.10 22.98
C MET A 150 9.98 -28.58 22.43
N LYS A 151 9.58 -29.81 22.76
CA LYS A 151 8.23 -30.33 22.44
C LYS A 151 7.08 -29.59 23.13
N VAL A 152 7.34 -28.74 24.12
CA VAL A 152 6.31 -28.02 24.86
C VAL A 152 5.77 -26.79 24.09
N VAL A 153 6.50 -26.28 23.09
CA VAL A 153 6.03 -25.15 22.27
C VAL A 153 5.26 -25.60 21.02
N ALA A 154 5.14 -26.92 20.81
CA ALA A 154 4.43 -27.48 19.64
C ALA A 154 2.90 -27.32 19.73
N SER A 155 2.32 -26.97 20.87
CA SER A 155 0.88 -26.65 20.98
C SER A 155 0.51 -25.32 20.27
N ASP A 156 1.49 -24.43 20.07
CA ASP A 156 1.29 -23.19 19.33
C ASP A 156 1.66 -23.25 17.83
N ALA A 157 1.88 -24.47 17.32
CA ALA A 157 2.19 -24.66 15.89
C ALA A 157 1.11 -24.08 14.97
N LYS A 158 -0.18 -24.11 15.38
CA LYS A 158 -1.28 -23.44 14.69
C LYS A 158 -1.14 -21.92 14.66
N HIS A 159 -0.57 -21.30 15.70
CA HIS A 159 -0.30 -19.86 15.75
C HIS A 159 0.90 -19.51 14.85
N VAL A 160 1.93 -20.34 14.83
CA VAL A 160 3.09 -20.18 13.95
C VAL A 160 2.71 -20.45 12.48
N GLU A 161 1.77 -21.34 12.21
CA GLU A 161 1.26 -21.61 10.86
C GLU A 161 0.35 -20.47 10.36
N ARG A 162 -0.46 -19.86 11.24
CA ARG A 162 -1.18 -18.62 10.93
C ARG A 162 -0.22 -17.45 10.69
N LEU A 163 0.82 -17.31 11.51
CA LEU A 163 1.87 -16.31 11.29
C LEU A 163 2.67 -16.60 10.00
N LYS A 164 2.85 -17.87 9.60
CA LYS A 164 3.43 -18.23 8.30
C LYS A 164 2.46 -17.96 7.15
N GLY A 165 1.18 -18.25 7.29
CA GLY A 165 0.16 -17.93 6.28
C GLY A 165 0.05 -16.43 6.03
N ASP A 166 0.00 -15.63 7.10
CA ASP A 166 0.04 -14.17 7.01
C ASP A 166 1.42 -13.64 6.57
N SER A 167 2.50 -14.35 6.89
CA SER A 167 3.86 -13.99 6.45
C SER A 167 4.14 -14.42 5.02
N GLN A 168 3.60 -15.56 4.54
CA GLN A 168 3.75 -15.95 3.13
C GLN A 168 2.94 -15.07 2.20
N SER A 169 1.76 -14.61 2.59
CA SER A 169 1.04 -13.58 1.84
C SER A 169 1.74 -12.22 1.92
N SER A 170 2.47 -11.93 3.01
CA SER A 170 3.28 -10.71 3.14
C SER A 170 4.70 -10.86 2.60
N LEU A 171 5.23 -12.08 2.44
CA LEU A 171 6.52 -12.37 1.79
C LEU A 171 6.39 -12.39 0.26
N SER A 172 5.22 -12.75 -0.27
CA SER A 172 4.90 -12.65 -1.71
C SER A 172 4.65 -11.21 -2.17
N GLY A 173 4.41 -10.29 -1.25
CA GLY A 173 4.17 -8.89 -1.52
C GLY A 173 5.35 -8.02 -1.12
N ASN A 174 6.52 -8.17 -1.75
CA ASN A 174 7.61 -7.22 -1.60
C ASN A 174 7.09 -5.80 -1.79
N SER A 175 7.12 -5.01 -0.71
CA SER A 175 6.75 -3.58 -0.79
C SER A 175 7.74 -2.80 -1.67
N TYR A 176 8.79 -3.46 -2.12
CA TYR A 176 9.83 -2.96 -3.00
C TYR A 176 9.91 -3.78 -4.28
N GLU A 177 9.60 -3.12 -5.39
CA GLU A 177 9.76 -3.66 -6.74
C GLU A 177 10.87 -2.88 -7.45
N PRO A 178 12.07 -3.47 -7.61
CA PRO A 178 13.20 -2.79 -8.24
C PRO A 178 12.91 -2.28 -9.65
N ILE A 179 12.05 -3.00 -10.37
CA ILE A 179 11.66 -2.64 -11.73
C ILE A 179 10.76 -1.40 -11.71
N TRP A 180 9.73 -1.40 -10.88
CA TRP A 180 8.78 -0.28 -10.80
C TRP A 180 9.41 1.01 -10.25
N GLU A 181 10.44 0.88 -9.40
CA GLU A 181 11.18 2.05 -8.90
C GLU A 181 11.83 2.87 -10.01
N ARG A 182 12.23 2.22 -11.11
CA ARG A 182 12.83 2.89 -12.28
C ARG A 182 11.81 3.70 -13.06
N PHE A 183 10.55 3.30 -13.01
CA PHE A 183 9.47 3.89 -13.80
C PHE A 183 8.68 4.96 -13.05
N ILE A 184 9.10 5.32 -11.84
CA ILE A 184 8.47 6.44 -11.14
C ILE A 184 8.75 7.74 -11.89
N GLY A 185 7.69 8.43 -12.29
CA GLY A 185 7.71 9.61 -13.15
C GLY A 185 7.52 9.31 -14.63
N GLU A 186 7.45 8.05 -15.04
CA GLU A 186 7.18 7.64 -16.40
C GLU A 186 5.71 7.30 -16.60
N ASN A 187 5.23 7.41 -17.85
CA ASN A 187 3.94 6.89 -18.23
C ASN A 187 3.98 5.37 -18.29
N VAL A 188 3.08 4.73 -17.58
CA VAL A 188 2.97 3.27 -17.52
C VAL A 188 1.58 2.81 -17.92
N VAL A 189 1.52 1.59 -18.43
CA VAL A 189 0.27 0.87 -18.70
C VAL A 189 0.09 -0.18 -17.61
N VAL A 190 -1.05 -0.11 -16.93
CA VAL A 190 -1.50 -1.10 -15.95
C VAL A 190 -2.64 -1.89 -16.56
N GLU A 191 -2.48 -3.20 -16.59
CA GLU A 191 -3.50 -4.13 -17.05
C GLU A 191 -4.14 -4.81 -15.84
N ALA A 192 -5.46 -4.86 -15.84
CA ALA A 192 -6.26 -5.59 -14.87
C ALA A 192 -7.09 -6.64 -15.60
N TYR A 193 -7.18 -7.81 -14.99
CA TYR A 193 -7.91 -8.95 -15.55
C TYR A 193 -8.95 -9.40 -14.52
N GLU A 194 -10.21 -9.22 -14.85
CA GLU A 194 -11.33 -9.79 -14.12
C GLU A 194 -12.21 -10.55 -15.13
N ASP A 195 -13.39 -10.06 -15.47
CA ASP A 195 -14.21 -10.63 -16.54
C ASP A 195 -13.83 -10.09 -17.93
N LYS A 196 -13.25 -8.90 -17.96
CA LYS A 196 -12.71 -8.22 -19.15
C LYS A 196 -11.37 -7.62 -18.84
N GLU A 197 -10.54 -7.53 -19.87
CA GLU A 197 -9.29 -6.78 -19.79
C GLU A 197 -9.59 -5.28 -19.65
N VAL A 198 -9.04 -4.66 -18.63
CA VAL A 198 -9.11 -3.21 -18.38
C VAL A 198 -7.72 -2.64 -18.45
N VAL A 199 -7.51 -1.73 -19.40
CA VAL A 199 -6.22 -1.06 -19.61
C VAL A 199 -6.29 0.34 -19.02
N MET A 200 -5.33 0.67 -18.17
CA MET A 200 -5.20 1.97 -17.52
C MET A 200 -3.82 2.55 -17.84
N THR A 201 -3.77 3.81 -18.24
CA THR A 201 -2.51 4.49 -18.56
C THR A 201 -2.37 5.73 -17.68
N GLY A 202 -1.16 6.06 -17.23
CA GLY A 202 -0.91 7.26 -16.45
C GLY A 202 0.52 7.35 -15.92
N VAL A 203 0.86 8.50 -15.32
CA VAL A 203 2.18 8.71 -14.72
C VAL A 203 2.29 7.98 -13.39
N LEU A 204 3.23 7.04 -13.27
CA LEU A 204 3.50 6.36 -12.01
C LEU A 204 4.13 7.32 -11.01
N VAL A 205 3.40 7.73 -9.98
CA VAL A 205 3.92 8.65 -8.95
C VAL A 205 4.39 7.96 -7.68
N GLU A 206 3.78 6.83 -7.35
CA GLU A 206 4.12 6.06 -6.14
C GLU A 206 3.58 4.63 -6.29
N TYR A 207 4.15 3.70 -5.55
CA TYR A 207 3.59 2.38 -5.34
C TYR A 207 3.82 1.92 -3.89
N SER A 208 3.00 1.03 -3.42
CA SER A 208 3.12 0.40 -2.09
C SER A 208 3.05 -1.12 -2.20
N GLN A 209 2.98 -1.80 -1.07
CA GLN A 209 2.74 -3.24 -1.05
C GLN A 209 1.39 -3.61 -1.69
N ASN A 210 0.38 -2.74 -1.54
CA ASN A 210 -1.00 -3.05 -1.91
C ASN A 210 -1.49 -2.28 -3.15
N TYR A 211 -0.87 -1.14 -3.49
CA TYR A 211 -1.42 -0.22 -4.48
C TYR A 211 -0.38 0.34 -5.44
N ILE A 212 -0.85 0.72 -6.63
CA ILE A 212 -0.16 1.49 -7.65
C ILE A 212 -0.89 2.83 -7.76
N CYS A 213 -0.18 3.95 -7.75
CA CYS A 213 -0.75 5.28 -7.83
C CYS A 213 -0.35 5.94 -9.15
N LEU A 214 -1.34 6.20 -10.01
CA LEU A 214 -1.19 6.83 -11.32
C LEU A 214 -1.80 8.22 -11.29
N PHE A 215 -1.09 9.22 -11.78
CA PHE A 215 -1.61 10.58 -11.99
C PHE A 215 -1.79 10.85 -13.48
N ASP A 216 -2.71 11.78 -13.81
CA ASP A 216 -3.11 12.09 -15.18
C ASP A 216 -3.45 10.80 -15.94
N ALA A 217 -4.31 10.00 -15.33
CA ALA A 217 -4.61 8.68 -15.83
C ALA A 217 -5.80 8.67 -16.79
N SER A 218 -5.86 7.63 -17.59
CA SER A 218 -7.01 7.27 -18.45
C SER A 218 -7.32 5.80 -18.28
N ILE A 219 -8.59 5.44 -18.44
CA ILE A 219 -9.08 4.06 -18.41
C ILE A 219 -9.72 3.77 -19.76
N GLU A 220 -9.28 2.73 -20.44
CA GLU A 220 -9.84 2.34 -21.73
C GLU A 220 -11.28 1.84 -21.56
N GLY A 221 -12.19 2.36 -22.37
CA GLY A 221 -13.62 1.98 -22.32
C GLY A 221 -14.44 2.66 -21.23
N ILE A 222 -13.86 3.57 -20.44
CA ILE A 222 -14.59 4.42 -19.47
C ILE A 222 -14.39 5.87 -19.90
N GLU A 223 -15.43 6.47 -20.46
CA GLU A 223 -15.49 7.92 -20.71
C GLU A 223 -15.85 8.65 -19.42
N GLU A 224 -14.92 8.77 -18.50
CA GLU A 224 -15.08 9.64 -17.34
C GLU A 224 -14.89 11.10 -17.78
N GLU A 225 -15.79 11.98 -17.34
CA GLU A 225 -15.74 13.40 -17.66
C GLU A 225 -14.54 14.08 -16.99
N GLY A 226 -13.41 14.18 -17.72
CA GLY A 226 -12.26 15.00 -17.36
C GLY A 226 -11.05 14.24 -16.80
N PRO A 227 -9.96 14.97 -16.52
CA PRO A 227 -8.72 14.38 -16.04
C PRO A 227 -8.89 13.82 -14.63
N HIS A 228 -8.25 12.68 -14.38
CA HIS A 228 -8.35 11.98 -13.10
C HIS A 228 -7.03 11.30 -12.71
N ASP A 229 -6.93 10.95 -11.45
CA ASP A 229 -5.85 10.14 -10.90
C ASP A 229 -6.42 8.81 -10.39
N LEU A 230 -5.63 7.75 -10.47
CA LEU A 230 -6.03 6.41 -10.10
C LEU A 230 -5.17 5.85 -8.98
N LEU A 231 -5.82 5.10 -8.09
CA LEU A 231 -5.16 4.19 -7.17
C LEU A 231 -5.65 2.78 -7.51
N VAL A 232 -4.77 1.94 -8.02
CA VAL A 232 -5.08 0.58 -8.48
C VAL A 232 -4.57 -0.42 -7.46
N SER A 233 -5.42 -1.36 -7.03
CA SER A 233 -4.98 -2.47 -6.18
C SER A 233 -4.04 -3.40 -6.96
N ARG A 234 -2.93 -3.80 -6.34
CA ARG A 234 -1.98 -4.76 -6.94
C ARG A 234 -2.55 -6.17 -7.08
N THR A 235 -3.64 -6.47 -6.39
CA THR A 235 -4.39 -7.72 -6.58
C THR A 235 -5.31 -7.67 -7.77
N TYR A 236 -5.65 -6.45 -8.24
CA TYR A 236 -6.52 -6.21 -9.38
C TYR A 236 -5.74 -5.94 -10.66
N GLY A 237 -4.67 -5.13 -10.61
CA GLY A 237 -3.89 -4.76 -11.79
C GLY A 237 -2.38 -4.75 -11.56
N THR A 238 -1.62 -4.89 -12.65
CA THR A 238 -0.16 -4.86 -12.62
C THR A 238 0.41 -4.02 -13.75
N ILE A 239 1.58 -3.40 -13.53
CA ILE A 239 2.30 -2.65 -14.56
C ILE A 239 2.87 -3.64 -15.58
N ARG A 240 2.49 -3.47 -16.85
CA ARG A 240 2.95 -4.32 -17.97
C ARG A 240 3.87 -3.60 -18.94
N HIS A 241 3.58 -2.34 -19.23
CA HIS A 241 4.33 -1.58 -20.21
C HIS A 241 4.72 -0.21 -19.67
N VAL A 242 5.77 0.36 -20.24
CA VAL A 242 6.16 1.76 -20.09
C VAL A 242 6.00 2.42 -21.44
N VAL A 243 5.26 3.51 -21.49
CA VAL A 243 5.06 4.28 -22.72
C VAL A 243 6.23 5.25 -22.83
N SER A 244 7.15 4.96 -23.77
CA SER A 244 8.18 5.94 -24.16
C SER A 244 7.52 7.06 -24.95
N VAL A 245 7.58 8.29 -24.46
CA VAL A 245 7.16 9.49 -25.19
C VAL A 245 8.29 9.93 -26.10
#